data_23c5a749006bdb6fb379448b39b08e55
#
_entry.id   23c5a749006bdb6fb379448b39b08e55
#
_cell.length_a   1.000
_cell.length_b   1.000
_cell.length_c   1.000
_cell.angle_alpha   90.00
_cell.angle_beta   90.00
_cell.angle_gamma   90.00
#
_symmetry.space_group_name_H-M   'P 1'
#
loop_
_entity.id
_entity.type
_entity.pdbx_description
1 polymer ?
#
loop_
_entity_poly.entity_id
_entity_poly.type
_entity_poly.pdbx_seq_one_letter_code
_entity_poly.pdbx_strand_id
1 'polypeptide(L)'
;MKPFVITIARRYGSGGKTVGRMLAKELNIPFYDREIIAMASEDSGVNEVLFSDERLRPDLRSRLRGLYKGEPVLGYSTPAKGAPRDGELFEYQAAVIRRLAETGPCIIMGRCADYVLGQRSDVARVFVHADADFCLEQAMLVN
;
A
#
# COMPACT_ATOMS: atom_id res chain seq x y z
N MET A 1 -20.14 -1.06 -18.77
CA MET A 1 -20.02 -0.46 -17.43
C MET A 1 -18.78 0.45 -17.41
N LYS A 2 -18.94 1.66 -16.96
CA LYS A 2 -17.80 2.55 -16.82
C LYS A 2 -16.83 1.99 -15.77
N PRO A 3 -15.50 2.10 -15.98
CA PRO A 3 -14.56 1.74 -14.94
C PRO A 3 -14.87 2.47 -13.64
N PHE A 4 -14.79 1.77 -12.54
CA PHE A 4 -14.92 2.37 -11.22
C PHE A 4 -13.88 1.76 -10.28
N VAL A 5 -13.53 2.51 -9.25
CA VAL A 5 -12.57 2.06 -8.26
C VAL A 5 -13.19 2.18 -6.88
N ILE A 6 -12.96 1.19 -6.05
CA ILE A 6 -13.32 1.24 -4.65
C ILE A 6 -12.03 1.28 -3.85
N THR A 7 -11.81 2.35 -3.11
CA THR A 7 -10.68 2.43 -2.19
C THR A 7 -11.16 2.10 -0.79
N ILE A 8 -10.42 1.26 -0.08
CA ILE A 8 -10.75 0.88 1.28
C ILE A 8 -9.62 1.28 2.20
N ALA A 9 -9.87 2.27 3.03
CA ALA A 9 -9.02 2.58 4.18
C ALA A 9 -9.62 1.89 5.41
N ARG A 10 -8.78 1.53 6.35
CA ARG A 10 -9.26 0.79 7.51
C ARG A 10 -8.45 1.09 8.75
N ARG A 11 -9.11 0.89 9.89
CA ARG A 11 -8.44 0.80 11.17
C ARG A 11 -7.87 -0.62 11.30
N TYR A 12 -6.66 -0.75 11.83
CA TYR A 12 -6.03 -2.05 12.03
C TYR A 12 -6.90 -2.92 12.94
N GLY A 13 -7.13 -4.15 12.52
CA GLY A 13 -7.99 -5.09 13.25
C GLY A 13 -9.48 -4.91 13.00
N SER A 14 -9.90 -3.99 12.15
CA SER A 14 -11.34 -3.73 11.90
C SER A 14 -12.00 -4.76 10.97
N GLY A 15 -11.21 -5.60 10.31
CA GLY A 15 -11.75 -6.53 9.31
C GLY A 15 -11.85 -5.95 7.90
N GLY A 16 -11.27 -4.79 7.67
CA GLY A 16 -11.36 -4.11 6.36
C GLY A 16 -10.84 -4.94 5.20
N LYS A 17 -9.75 -5.67 5.42
CA LYS A 17 -9.18 -6.54 4.39
C LYS A 17 -10.13 -7.69 4.02
N THR A 18 -10.75 -8.31 5.01
CA THR A 18 -11.74 -9.36 4.81
C THR A 18 -12.95 -8.83 4.02
N VAL A 19 -13.45 -7.66 4.43
CA VAL A 19 -14.54 -6.99 3.73
C VAL A 19 -14.18 -6.71 2.28
N GLY A 20 -12.98 -6.18 2.05
CA GLY A 20 -12.49 -5.87 0.71
C GLY A 20 -12.41 -7.10 -0.19
N ARG A 21 -11.89 -8.20 0.32
CA ARG A 21 -11.80 -9.46 -0.42
C ARG A 21 -13.17 -10.05 -0.73
N MET A 22 -14.09 -10.00 0.22
CA MET A 22 -15.46 -10.47 0.01
C MET A 22 -16.16 -9.63 -1.06
N LEU A 23 -15.99 -8.33 -1.02
CA LEU A 23 -16.57 -7.43 -2.00
C LEU A 23 -15.99 -7.66 -3.40
N ALA A 24 -14.69 -7.86 -3.50
CA ALA A 24 -14.03 -8.16 -4.76
C ALA A 24 -14.58 -9.45 -5.39
N LYS A 25 -14.79 -10.47 -4.58
CA LYS A 25 -15.37 -11.73 -5.01
C LYS A 25 -16.83 -11.55 -5.48
N GLU A 26 -17.60 -10.81 -4.72
CA GLU A 26 -19.01 -10.54 -5.03
C GLU A 26 -19.16 -9.77 -6.34
N LEU A 27 -18.31 -8.79 -6.57
CA LEU A 27 -18.33 -7.97 -7.78
C LEU A 27 -17.52 -8.57 -8.93
N ASN A 28 -16.78 -9.63 -8.67
CA ASN A 28 -15.88 -10.27 -9.63
C ASN A 28 -14.88 -9.28 -10.24
N ILE A 29 -14.22 -8.51 -9.37
CA ILE A 29 -13.22 -7.53 -9.76
C ILE A 29 -11.91 -7.77 -8.98
N PRO A 30 -10.76 -7.33 -9.52
CA PRO A 30 -9.48 -7.50 -8.83
C PRO A 30 -9.42 -6.77 -7.50
N PHE A 31 -8.66 -7.34 -6.57
CA PHE A 31 -8.36 -6.77 -5.27
C PHE A 31 -6.85 -6.57 -5.17
N TYR A 32 -6.42 -5.36 -4.88
CA TYR A 32 -5.00 -5.02 -4.77
C TYR A 32 -4.68 -4.50 -3.37
N ASP A 33 -3.66 -5.05 -2.77
CA ASP A 33 -3.12 -4.65 -1.48
C ASP A 33 -1.59 -4.65 -1.58
N ARG A 34 -0.94 -5.71 -1.19
CA ARG A 34 0.52 -5.82 -1.24
C ARG A 34 1.07 -5.89 -2.65
N GLU A 35 0.29 -6.29 -3.60
CA GLU A 35 0.67 -6.36 -5.00
C GLU A 35 1.15 -5.01 -5.54
N ILE A 36 0.62 -3.91 -4.99
CA ILE A 36 1.04 -2.56 -5.35
C ILE A 36 2.51 -2.33 -4.98
N ILE A 37 2.94 -2.85 -3.83
CA ILE A 37 4.34 -2.77 -3.40
C ILE A 37 5.25 -3.50 -4.39
N ALA A 38 4.86 -4.71 -4.77
CA ALA A 38 5.64 -5.52 -5.71
C ALA A 38 5.76 -4.82 -7.07
N MET A 39 4.67 -4.25 -7.56
CA MET A 39 4.68 -3.50 -8.82
C MET A 39 5.53 -2.23 -8.74
N ALA A 40 5.44 -1.50 -7.63
CA ALA A 40 6.24 -0.30 -7.43
C ALA A 40 7.73 -0.64 -7.30
N SER A 41 8.05 -1.74 -6.64
CA SER A 41 9.41 -2.24 -6.53
C SER A 41 9.98 -2.59 -7.90
N GLU A 42 9.21 -3.29 -8.70
CA GLU A 42 9.62 -3.67 -10.06
C GLU A 42 9.83 -2.45 -10.94
N ASP A 43 8.91 -1.50 -10.92
CA ASP A 43 8.98 -0.29 -11.75
C ASP A 43 10.15 0.61 -11.37
N SER A 44 10.45 0.72 -10.08
CA SER A 44 11.47 1.64 -9.57
C SER A 44 12.87 1.02 -9.43
N GLY A 45 12.95 -0.30 -9.37
CA GLY A 45 14.17 -1.01 -9.01
C GLY A 45 14.51 -0.92 -7.52
N VAL A 46 13.60 -0.41 -6.70
CA VAL A 46 13.78 -0.24 -5.26
C VAL A 46 13.21 -1.45 -4.53
N ASN A 47 13.91 -1.94 -3.52
CA ASN A 47 13.47 -3.12 -2.76
C ASN A 47 12.11 -2.90 -2.09
N GLU A 48 11.26 -3.92 -2.11
CA GLU A 48 9.92 -3.88 -1.52
C GLU A 48 9.89 -3.45 -0.06
N VAL A 49 10.92 -3.80 0.70
CA VAL A 49 11.04 -3.43 2.13
C VAL A 49 10.93 -1.92 2.33
N LEU A 50 11.41 -1.13 1.37
CA LEU A 50 11.39 0.33 1.49
C LEU A 50 9.99 0.92 1.27
N PHE A 51 9.08 0.15 0.71
CA PHE A 51 7.68 0.57 0.50
C PHE A 51 6.76 0.13 1.65
N SER A 52 7.26 -0.64 2.62
CA SER A 52 6.40 -1.16 3.69
C SER A 52 6.10 -0.09 4.74
N ASP A 53 4.94 -0.20 5.36
CA ASP A 53 4.54 0.70 6.45
C ASP A 53 5.46 0.59 7.67
N GLU A 54 6.14 -0.53 7.83
CA GLU A 54 7.12 -0.75 8.88
C GLU A 54 8.27 0.24 8.80
N ARG A 55 8.53 0.76 7.63
CA ARG A 55 9.49 1.82 7.40
C ARG A 55 9.24 3.07 8.23
N LEU A 56 8.02 3.28 8.65
CA LEU A 56 7.65 4.43 9.49
C LEU A 56 8.06 4.22 10.95
N ARG A 57 8.49 3.04 11.32
CA ARG A 57 8.98 2.77 12.68
C ARG A 57 10.38 3.35 12.85
N PRO A 58 10.63 4.09 13.94
CA PRO A 58 11.92 4.74 14.15
C PRO A 58 13.12 3.78 14.17
N ASP A 59 12.94 2.60 14.74
CA ASP A 59 13.98 1.58 14.79
C ASP A 59 14.34 1.05 13.39
N LEU A 60 13.32 0.83 12.56
CA LEU A 60 13.53 0.40 11.20
C LEU A 60 14.15 1.51 10.35
N ARG A 61 13.73 2.77 10.60
CA ARG A 61 14.36 3.92 9.95
C ARG A 61 15.86 3.99 10.22
N SER A 62 16.27 3.78 11.48
CA SER A 62 17.68 3.73 11.85
C SER A 62 18.42 2.64 11.09
N ARG A 63 17.81 1.47 11.00
CA ARG A 63 18.39 0.32 10.29
C ARG A 63 18.52 0.63 8.81
N LEU A 64 17.48 1.20 8.20
CA LEU A 64 17.50 1.58 6.80
C LEU A 64 18.52 2.68 6.50
N ARG A 65 18.70 3.64 7.42
CA ARG A 65 19.76 4.66 7.28
C ARG A 65 21.15 4.04 7.28
N GLY A 66 21.38 3.03 8.12
CA GLY A 66 22.62 2.27 8.10
C GLY A 66 22.87 1.60 6.76
N LEU A 67 21.81 1.11 6.13
CA LEU A 67 21.88 0.47 4.82
C LEU A 67 22.23 1.44 3.69
N TYR A 68 21.96 2.73 3.88
CA TYR A 68 22.24 3.76 2.88
C TYR A 68 23.65 4.34 2.95
N LYS A 69 24.44 3.96 3.93
CA LYS A 69 25.82 4.43 4.08
C LYS A 69 26.84 3.64 3.27
N GLY A 70 26.40 3.00 2.19
CA GLY A 70 27.29 2.29 1.29
C GLY A 70 27.51 0.83 1.62
N GLU A 71 26.82 0.30 2.62
CA GLU A 71 26.90 -1.12 2.92
C GLU A 71 25.89 -1.88 2.07
N PRO A 72 26.31 -2.97 1.39
CA PRO A 72 25.40 -3.74 0.59
C PRO A 72 24.40 -4.45 1.49
N VAL A 73 23.14 -4.11 1.31
CA VAL A 73 22.05 -4.92 1.83
C VAL A 73 21.90 -6.11 0.89
N LEU A 74 21.70 -7.28 1.45
CA LEU A 74 21.49 -8.52 0.72
C LEU A 74 20.58 -8.29 -0.51
N GLY A 75 21.17 -8.37 -1.69
CA GLY A 75 20.46 -8.24 -2.96
C GLY A 75 20.00 -6.84 -3.33
N TYR A 76 20.44 -5.84 -2.59
CA TYR A 76 20.00 -4.47 -2.82
C TYR A 76 21.21 -3.56 -2.97
N SER A 77 21.48 -3.13 -4.19
CA SER A 77 22.49 -2.13 -4.44
C SER A 77 21.85 -0.76 -4.42
N THR A 78 22.05 -0.06 -3.31
CA THR A 78 21.72 1.36 -3.26
C THR A 78 22.76 2.12 -4.03
N PRO A 79 22.36 2.98 -4.97
CA PRO A 79 23.31 3.94 -5.51
C PRO A 79 23.83 4.82 -4.35
N ALA A 80 25.13 5.03 -4.28
CA ALA A 80 25.78 5.79 -3.22
C ALA A 80 25.26 7.24 -3.12
N LYS A 81 24.53 7.69 -4.10
CA LYS A 81 23.85 8.99 -4.13
C LYS A 81 22.37 8.75 -4.35
N GLY A 82 21.58 9.11 -3.36
CA GLY A 82 20.15 9.19 -3.56
C GLY A 82 19.36 7.98 -3.12
N ALA A 83 19.44 7.69 -1.81
CA ALA A 83 18.38 6.93 -1.19
C ALA A 83 17.04 7.56 -1.62
N PRO A 84 16.08 6.77 -2.13
CA PRO A 84 14.79 7.34 -2.49
C PRO A 84 14.17 7.99 -1.27
N ARG A 85 13.75 9.22 -1.43
CA ARG A 85 13.03 9.95 -0.40
C ARG A 85 11.64 9.35 -0.23
N ASP A 86 11.04 9.55 0.92
CA ASP A 86 9.68 9.06 1.18
C ASP A 86 8.70 9.54 0.10
N GLY A 87 8.85 10.77 -0.38
CA GLY A 87 8.02 11.30 -1.46
C GLY A 87 8.20 10.57 -2.79
N GLU A 88 9.42 10.17 -3.12
CA GLU A 88 9.69 9.40 -4.35
C GLU A 88 9.08 8.01 -4.27
N LEU A 89 9.19 7.34 -3.13
CA LEU A 89 8.58 6.04 -2.92
C LEU A 89 7.06 6.13 -3.01
N PHE A 90 6.49 7.18 -2.46
CA PHE A 90 5.06 7.43 -2.57
C PHE A 90 4.65 7.62 -4.03
N GLU A 91 5.43 8.35 -4.82
CA GLU A 91 5.14 8.60 -6.22
C GLU A 91 5.17 7.31 -7.07
N TYR A 92 6.07 6.38 -6.78
CA TYR A 92 6.07 5.08 -7.45
C TYR A 92 4.79 4.29 -7.15
N GLN A 93 4.36 4.26 -5.90
CA GLN A 93 3.11 3.61 -5.52
C GLN A 93 1.91 4.32 -6.16
N ALA A 94 1.91 5.65 -6.16
CA ALA A 94 0.85 6.44 -6.77
C ALA A 94 0.72 6.15 -8.28
N ALA A 95 1.85 6.02 -8.96
CA ALA A 95 1.86 5.69 -10.40
C ALA A 95 1.22 4.31 -10.64
N VAL A 96 1.54 3.32 -9.82
CA VAL A 96 0.93 1.99 -9.90
C VAL A 96 -0.58 2.07 -9.67
N ILE A 97 -0.99 2.78 -8.63
CA ILE A 97 -2.41 2.96 -8.29
C ILE A 97 -3.19 3.60 -9.45
N ARG A 98 -2.65 4.66 -10.03
CA ARG A 98 -3.27 5.33 -11.19
C ARG A 98 -3.40 4.39 -12.38
N ARG A 99 -2.36 3.63 -12.66
CA ARG A 99 -2.36 2.64 -13.75
C ARG A 99 -3.40 1.57 -13.54
N LEU A 100 -3.50 1.03 -12.34
CA LEU A 100 -4.50 0.01 -12.02
C LEU A 100 -5.93 0.55 -12.15
N ALA A 101 -6.13 1.79 -11.72
CA ALA A 101 -7.43 2.44 -11.83
C ALA A 101 -7.87 2.64 -13.29
N GLU A 102 -6.92 2.87 -14.19
CA GLU A 102 -7.20 3.02 -15.61
C GLU A 102 -7.42 1.70 -16.33
N THR A 103 -6.89 0.61 -15.79
CA THR A 103 -7.01 -0.71 -16.38
C THR A 103 -8.44 -1.24 -16.34
N GLY A 104 -9.19 -0.92 -15.31
CA GLY A 104 -10.58 -1.34 -15.16
C GLY A 104 -11.07 -1.27 -13.72
N PRO A 105 -12.30 -1.75 -13.47
CA PRO A 105 -12.84 -1.78 -12.10
C PRO A 105 -11.94 -2.59 -11.18
N CYS A 106 -11.68 -2.06 -9.98
CA CYS A 106 -10.85 -2.74 -9.00
C CYS A 106 -11.10 -2.21 -7.60
N ILE A 107 -10.63 -2.97 -6.62
CA ILE A 107 -10.62 -2.56 -5.21
C ILE A 107 -9.15 -2.38 -4.80
N ILE A 108 -8.83 -1.24 -4.23
CA ILE A 108 -7.48 -0.93 -3.74
C ILE A 108 -7.54 -0.71 -2.23
N MET A 109 -6.74 -1.49 -1.51
CA MET A 109 -6.70 -1.46 -0.06
C MET A 109 -5.57 -0.56 0.42
N GLY A 110 -5.90 0.49 1.17
CA GLY A 110 -4.94 1.37 1.80
C GLY A 110 -4.04 2.14 0.84
N ARG A 111 -2.78 2.34 1.21
CA ARG A 111 -1.75 2.98 0.39
C ARG A 111 -2.08 4.40 -0.05
N CYS A 112 -2.92 5.09 0.69
CA CYS A 112 -3.40 6.44 0.34
C CYS A 112 -4.07 6.50 -1.05
N ALA A 113 -4.65 5.39 -1.50
CA ALA A 113 -5.31 5.34 -2.80
C ALA A 113 -6.45 6.36 -2.92
N ASP A 114 -7.17 6.62 -1.85
CA ASP A 114 -8.21 7.63 -1.79
C ASP A 114 -7.66 9.03 -2.12
N TYR A 115 -6.48 9.35 -1.61
CA TYR A 115 -5.79 10.61 -1.91
C TYR A 115 -5.25 10.62 -3.35
N VAL A 116 -4.56 9.55 -3.75
CA VAL A 116 -3.98 9.43 -5.09
C VAL A 116 -5.04 9.58 -6.18
N LEU A 117 -6.21 9.02 -5.96
CA LEU A 117 -7.31 9.06 -6.91
C LEU A 117 -8.32 10.18 -6.61
N GLY A 118 -7.91 11.18 -5.83
CA GLY A 118 -8.78 12.26 -5.37
C GLY A 118 -9.44 13.08 -6.47
N GLN A 119 -8.84 13.14 -7.63
CA GLN A 119 -9.37 13.90 -8.77
C GLN A 119 -10.40 13.11 -9.61
N ARG A 120 -10.53 11.82 -9.36
CA ARG A 120 -11.47 10.98 -10.13
C ARG A 120 -12.85 11.02 -9.51
N SER A 121 -13.86 11.12 -10.35
CA SER A 121 -15.27 11.12 -9.92
C SER A 121 -15.86 9.71 -9.81
N ASP A 122 -15.18 8.70 -10.32
CA ASP A 122 -15.64 7.31 -10.37
C ASP A 122 -15.06 6.44 -9.24
N VAL A 123 -14.72 7.05 -8.13
CA VAL A 123 -14.11 6.36 -6.98
C VAL A 123 -15.07 6.37 -5.80
N ALA A 124 -15.39 5.18 -5.29
CA ALA A 124 -16.09 5.02 -4.03
C ALA A 124 -15.05 4.87 -2.92
N ARG A 125 -15.04 5.80 -1.99
CA ARG A 125 -14.12 5.81 -0.86
C ARG A 125 -14.79 5.23 0.36
N VAL A 126 -14.23 4.15 0.88
CA VAL A 126 -14.78 3.42 2.02
C VAL A 126 -13.76 3.41 3.15
N PHE A 127 -14.22 3.69 4.35
CA PHE A 127 -13.42 3.55 5.55
C PHE A 127 -14.07 2.51 6.46
N VAL A 128 -13.34 1.44 6.77
CA VAL A 128 -13.82 0.38 7.66
C VAL A 128 -13.23 0.57 9.05
N HIS A 129 -14.11 0.67 10.03
CA HIS A 129 -13.69 0.81 11.42
C HIS A 129 -14.55 -0.08 12.31
N ALA A 130 -14.06 -0.33 13.50
CA ALA A 130 -14.76 -1.08 14.52
C ALA A 130 -14.35 -0.53 15.89
N ASP A 131 -15.04 -0.96 16.96
CA ASP A 131 -14.67 -0.56 18.31
C ASP A 131 -13.22 -0.91 18.63
N ALA A 132 -12.57 -0.08 19.44
CA ALA A 132 -11.18 -0.26 19.80
C ALA A 132 -10.89 -1.64 20.39
N ASP A 133 -11.79 -2.14 21.26
CA ASP A 133 -11.65 -3.45 21.88
C ASP A 133 -11.71 -4.58 20.86
N PHE A 134 -12.63 -4.50 19.89
CA PHE A 134 -12.73 -5.46 18.81
C PHE A 134 -11.46 -5.46 17.96
N CYS A 135 -10.99 -4.28 17.58
CA CYS A 135 -9.77 -4.14 16.77
C CYS A 135 -8.56 -4.73 17.48
N LEU A 136 -8.44 -4.48 18.78
CA LEU A 136 -7.35 -5.02 19.59
C LEU A 136 -7.39 -6.53 19.65
N GLU A 137 -8.55 -7.11 19.89
CA GLU A 137 -8.71 -8.57 19.92
C GLU A 137 -8.32 -9.20 18.59
N GLN A 138 -8.78 -8.65 17.49
CA GLN A 138 -8.47 -9.17 16.16
C GLN A 138 -6.97 -9.03 15.85
N ALA A 139 -6.37 -7.92 16.22
CA ALA A 139 -4.94 -7.70 16.02
C ALA A 139 -4.10 -8.72 16.80
N MET A 140 -4.51 -9.05 18.00
CA MET A 140 -3.83 -10.05 18.85
C MET A 140 -3.94 -11.46 18.29
N LEU A 141 -5.02 -11.79 17.61
CA LEU A 141 -5.20 -13.10 16.97
C LEU A 141 -4.30 -13.31 15.75
N VAL A 142 -3.89 -12.24 15.10
CA VAL A 142 -3.08 -12.29 13.87
C VAL A 142 -1.58 -12.31 14.20
N ASN A 143 -1.21 -11.82 15.36
CA ASN A 143 0.20 -11.77 15.79
C ASN A 143 0.57 -12.97 16.63
#